data_6f36a2c1f460bda958b38d3135f199b7
#
_entry.id   6f36a2c1f460bda958b38d3135f199b7
#
_cell.length_a   1.000
_cell.length_b   1.000
_cell.length_c   1.000
_cell.angle_alpha   90.00
_cell.angle_beta   90.00
_cell.angle_gamma   90.00
#
_symmetry.space_group_name_H-M   'P 1'
#
loop_
_entity.id
_entity.type
_entity.pdbx_description
1 polymer ?
#
loop_
_entity_poly.entity_id
_entity_poly.type
_entity_poly.pdbx_seq_one_letter_code
_entity_poly.pdbx_strand_id
1 'polypeptide(L)'
;GPRLDLQAHLADPSKPIDAGQYRHSTHYLENATWDPIVNALKNSNLTDPGSKVKVIFVPTYLNKADGIFHKDYYELLVGMDITVFPSYYEPWGYTPLESVAFSIPTVTTTLAGFGIWVDKQREHAGVEVIRRDDYNDKEVEAKIADTLLRFSLLDEKHVNEQHTSAYEISLTALWEHLFAAYEQAYSEAVESSIVRTNRAVLDGGTKTEQINFVRQQLFVEKPVWNRMMVDKTLPKRLHALEELSRNLWWCWNPGARDLFE
;
A
#
# COMPACT_ATOMS: atom_id res chain seq x y z
N GLY A 1 14.44 27.14 -16.70
CA GLY A 1 13.60 28.25 -16.27
C GLY A 1 13.63 28.41 -14.76
N PRO A 2 13.25 29.56 -14.17
CA PRO A 2 13.30 29.72 -12.72
C PRO A 2 12.44 28.65 -12.06
N ARG A 3 12.99 27.96 -11.06
CA ARG A 3 12.25 27.01 -10.21
C ARG A 3 11.30 27.81 -9.34
N LEU A 4 10.14 27.25 -9.03
CA LEU A 4 9.27 27.78 -7.98
C LEU A 4 10.08 27.76 -6.68
N ASP A 5 10.19 28.89 -6.00
CA ASP A 5 10.74 28.94 -4.65
C ASP A 5 9.66 28.49 -3.66
N LEU A 6 9.42 27.19 -3.66
CA LEU A 6 8.43 26.58 -2.81
C LEU A 6 8.77 26.73 -1.32
N GLN A 7 10.09 26.73 -1.00
CA GLN A 7 10.55 26.90 0.37
C GLN A 7 10.19 28.31 0.90
N ALA A 8 10.36 29.35 0.08
CA ALA A 8 9.97 30.69 0.45
C ALA A 8 8.45 30.83 0.66
N HIS A 9 7.65 30.14 -0.15
CA HIS A 9 6.20 30.15 0.00
C HIS A 9 5.72 29.35 1.22
N LEU A 10 6.31 28.18 1.49
CA LEU A 10 5.98 27.37 2.67
C LEU A 10 6.44 28.05 3.97
N ALA A 11 7.48 28.89 3.91
CA ALA A 11 7.95 29.67 5.07
C ALA A 11 7.01 30.82 5.43
N ASP A 12 6.23 31.35 4.47
CA ASP A 12 5.26 32.41 4.68
C ASP A 12 4.05 32.25 3.74
N PRO A 13 3.09 31.38 4.12
CA PRO A 13 1.89 31.12 3.29
C PRO A 13 0.99 32.35 3.07
N SER A 14 1.17 33.41 3.86
CA SER A 14 0.41 34.66 3.72
C SER A 14 0.87 35.50 2.52
N LYS A 15 2.10 35.25 2.03
CA LYS A 15 2.59 35.93 0.84
C LYS A 15 1.99 35.34 -0.41
N PRO A 16 1.39 36.17 -1.29
CA PRO A 16 0.94 35.69 -2.57
C PRO A 16 2.12 35.13 -3.37
N ILE A 17 1.92 33.97 -4.01
CA ILE A 17 2.88 33.43 -4.96
C ILE A 17 2.98 34.46 -6.10
N ASP A 18 4.20 34.87 -6.45
CA ASP A 18 4.42 35.75 -7.59
C ASP A 18 3.86 35.06 -8.86
N ALA A 19 2.92 35.75 -9.51
CA ALA A 19 2.24 35.25 -10.71
C ALA A 19 3.21 34.86 -11.83
N GLY A 20 4.37 35.54 -11.89
CA GLY A 20 5.45 35.20 -12.84
C GLY A 20 6.25 33.95 -12.49
N GLN A 21 6.18 33.50 -11.23
CA GLN A 21 6.93 32.34 -10.73
C GLN A 21 6.06 31.09 -10.53
N TYR A 22 4.72 31.25 -10.42
CA TYR A 22 3.83 30.11 -10.21
C TYR A 22 3.88 29.14 -11.38
N ARG A 23 4.39 27.97 -11.10
CA ARG A 23 4.38 26.82 -11.99
C ARG A 23 3.71 25.66 -11.29
N HIS A 24 2.68 25.11 -11.91
CA HIS A 24 1.95 23.96 -11.38
C HIS A 24 2.78 22.67 -11.36
N SER A 25 3.91 22.59 -12.11
CA SER A 25 4.87 21.47 -12.07
C SER A 25 6.22 21.94 -11.54
N THR A 26 6.76 21.20 -10.56
CA THR A 26 8.06 21.49 -9.94
C THR A 26 9.25 21.10 -10.82
N HIS A 27 9.05 20.16 -11.74
CA HIS A 27 10.10 19.64 -12.62
C HIS A 27 9.73 19.87 -14.08
N TYR A 28 10.75 19.79 -14.95
CA TYR A 28 10.55 19.81 -16.39
C TYR A 28 9.79 18.56 -16.82
N LEU A 29 8.76 18.75 -17.64
CA LEU A 29 7.98 17.68 -18.25
C LEU A 29 8.33 17.61 -19.73
N GLU A 30 8.76 16.45 -20.21
CA GLU A 30 9.13 16.24 -21.60
C GLU A 30 7.98 16.58 -22.57
N ASN A 31 6.75 16.22 -22.21
CA ASN A 31 5.54 16.42 -23.00
C ASN A 31 4.47 17.24 -22.24
N ALA A 32 4.85 18.37 -21.63
CA ALA A 32 3.95 19.19 -20.81
C ALA A 32 2.65 19.61 -21.52
N THR A 33 2.66 19.74 -22.85
CA THR A 33 1.48 20.10 -23.64
C THR A 33 0.43 18.98 -23.67
N TRP A 34 0.87 17.75 -23.58
CA TRP A 34 0.01 16.56 -23.67
C TRP A 34 -0.15 15.85 -22.33
N ASP A 35 0.49 16.36 -21.28
CA ASP A 35 0.38 15.79 -19.95
C ASP A 35 -1.08 15.90 -19.43
N PRO A 36 -1.71 14.77 -19.06
CA PRO A 36 -3.12 14.77 -18.66
C PRO A 36 -3.37 15.53 -17.35
N ILE A 37 -2.41 15.54 -16.41
CA ILE A 37 -2.54 16.26 -15.13
C ILE A 37 -2.46 17.76 -15.39
N VAL A 38 -1.47 18.21 -16.17
CA VAL A 38 -1.31 19.62 -16.54
C VAL A 38 -2.53 20.13 -17.29
N ASN A 39 -3.09 19.34 -18.20
CA ASN A 39 -4.30 19.72 -18.94
C ASN A 39 -5.53 19.73 -18.05
N ALA A 40 -5.69 18.81 -17.11
CA ALA A 40 -6.77 18.84 -16.12
C ALA A 40 -6.70 20.11 -15.25
N LEU A 41 -5.51 20.49 -14.78
CA LEU A 41 -5.29 21.71 -14.01
C LEU A 41 -5.67 22.96 -14.78
N LYS A 42 -5.30 23.05 -16.07
CA LYS A 42 -5.67 24.17 -16.95
C LYS A 42 -7.19 24.25 -17.15
N ASN A 43 -7.81 23.13 -17.47
CA ASN A 43 -9.25 23.05 -17.72
C ASN A 43 -10.09 23.39 -16.49
N SER A 44 -9.54 23.18 -15.29
CA SER A 44 -10.18 23.50 -14.01
C SER A 44 -9.81 24.89 -13.47
N ASN A 45 -9.09 25.72 -14.24
CA ASN A 45 -8.57 27.02 -13.82
C ASN A 45 -7.69 26.99 -12.56
N LEU A 46 -7.06 25.83 -12.27
CA LEU A 46 -6.17 25.65 -11.11
C LEU A 46 -4.73 26.10 -11.38
N THR A 47 -4.46 26.58 -12.59
CA THR A 47 -3.18 27.22 -12.97
C THR A 47 -3.16 28.72 -12.76
N ASP A 48 -4.30 29.33 -12.40
CA ASP A 48 -4.40 30.76 -12.14
C ASP A 48 -3.69 31.10 -10.81
N PRO A 49 -2.71 32.02 -10.82
CA PRO A 49 -2.09 32.52 -9.60
C PRO A 49 -3.06 33.15 -8.61
N GLY A 50 -4.18 33.68 -9.06
CA GLY A 50 -5.26 34.25 -8.25
C GLY A 50 -6.17 33.19 -7.59
N SER A 51 -6.09 31.90 -8.00
CA SER A 51 -6.90 30.86 -7.41
C SER A 51 -6.61 30.70 -5.91
N LYS A 52 -7.66 30.50 -5.11
CA LYS A 52 -7.51 30.20 -3.66
C LYS A 52 -6.91 28.83 -3.44
N VAL A 53 -7.14 27.88 -4.33
CA VAL A 53 -6.55 26.54 -4.29
C VAL A 53 -5.25 26.56 -5.10
N LYS A 54 -4.17 26.12 -4.50
CA LYS A 54 -2.88 25.94 -5.17
C LYS A 54 -2.60 24.46 -5.35
N VAL A 55 -2.28 24.08 -6.58
CA VAL A 55 -1.88 22.70 -6.89
C VAL A 55 -0.41 22.71 -7.26
N ILE A 56 0.34 21.85 -6.61
CA ILE A 56 1.77 21.66 -6.84
C ILE A 56 1.95 20.23 -7.33
N PHE A 57 2.22 20.09 -8.62
CA PHE A 57 2.49 18.79 -9.23
C PHE A 57 3.99 18.47 -9.13
N VAL A 58 4.31 17.39 -8.42
CA VAL A 58 5.67 16.93 -8.19
C VAL A 58 5.90 15.60 -8.94
N PRO A 59 6.29 15.64 -10.21
CA PRO A 59 6.44 14.44 -11.06
C PRO A 59 7.77 13.72 -10.82
N THR A 60 8.11 13.46 -9.56
CA THR A 60 9.31 12.73 -9.16
C THR A 60 9.08 12.02 -7.83
N TYR A 61 9.91 11.03 -7.54
CA TYR A 61 9.92 10.41 -6.21
C TYR A 61 10.50 11.36 -5.18
N LEU A 62 9.79 11.49 -4.05
CA LEU A 62 10.20 12.36 -2.93
C LEU A 62 11.36 11.71 -2.18
N ASN A 63 12.50 12.40 -2.17
CA ASN A 63 13.70 12.00 -1.45
C ASN A 63 14.64 13.21 -1.27
N LYS A 64 15.71 13.05 -0.50
CA LYS A 64 16.68 14.13 -0.24
C LYS A 64 17.35 14.72 -1.49
N ALA A 65 17.27 14.03 -2.63
CA ALA A 65 17.84 14.48 -3.90
C ALA A 65 16.76 14.93 -4.93
N ASP A 66 15.50 15.07 -4.52
CA ASP A 66 14.38 15.43 -5.39
C ASP A 66 14.49 16.84 -6.01
N GLY A 67 15.36 17.68 -5.48
CA GLY A 67 15.61 19.03 -5.99
C GLY A 67 14.55 20.07 -5.63
N ILE A 68 13.57 19.72 -4.80
CA ILE A 68 12.46 20.57 -4.35
C ILE A 68 12.40 20.64 -2.83
N PHE A 69 12.08 19.52 -2.17
CA PHE A 69 11.88 19.48 -0.71
C PHE A 69 13.16 19.09 0.02
N HIS A 70 14.03 18.31 -0.59
CA HIS A 70 15.26 17.77 0.02
C HIS A 70 15.00 16.98 1.30
N LYS A 71 13.86 16.30 1.37
CA LYS A 71 13.37 15.52 2.50
C LYS A 71 12.97 14.12 2.05
N ASP A 72 13.08 13.17 2.96
CA ASP A 72 12.54 11.85 2.73
C ASP A 72 10.99 11.88 2.78
N TYR A 73 10.36 10.91 2.13
CA TYR A 73 8.90 10.82 2.05
C TYR A 73 8.23 10.95 3.43
N TYR A 74 8.73 10.26 4.44
CA TYR A 74 8.15 10.31 5.79
C TYR A 74 8.36 11.65 6.49
N GLU A 75 9.45 12.35 6.20
CA GLU A 75 9.68 13.71 6.72
C GLU A 75 8.71 14.73 6.12
N LEU A 76 8.21 14.46 4.90
CA LEU A 76 7.17 15.28 4.27
C LEU A 76 5.78 14.87 4.74
N LEU A 77 5.55 13.57 4.89
CA LEU A 77 4.26 13.01 5.25
C LEU A 77 3.73 13.60 6.58
N VAL A 78 4.59 13.74 7.59
CA VAL A 78 4.19 14.32 8.89
C VAL A 78 3.70 15.77 8.83
N GLY A 79 3.93 16.45 7.72
CA GLY A 79 3.45 17.83 7.50
C GLY A 79 2.13 17.94 6.73
N MET A 80 1.48 16.80 6.42
CA MET A 80 0.23 16.78 5.70
C MET A 80 -0.96 16.77 6.68
N ASP A 81 -2.00 17.53 6.37
CA ASP A 81 -3.24 17.54 7.15
C ASP A 81 -4.15 16.36 6.82
N ILE A 82 -4.15 15.94 5.55
CA ILE A 82 -4.92 14.81 5.03
C ILE A 82 -4.24 14.25 3.78
N THR A 83 -4.35 12.96 3.56
CA THR A 83 -3.83 12.29 2.37
C THR A 83 -4.94 11.64 1.55
N VAL A 84 -4.72 11.52 0.24
CA VAL A 84 -5.70 10.94 -0.69
C VAL A 84 -5.01 9.93 -1.60
N PHE A 85 -5.44 8.67 -1.50
CA PHE A 85 -4.94 7.53 -2.29
C PHE A 85 -6.09 6.89 -3.06
N PRO A 86 -6.52 7.48 -4.19
CA PRO A 86 -7.68 7.02 -4.95
C PRO A 86 -7.33 5.84 -5.86
N SER A 87 -6.89 4.73 -5.28
CA SER A 87 -6.40 3.56 -6.00
C SER A 87 -7.47 2.93 -6.88
N TYR A 88 -7.08 2.52 -8.10
CA TYR A 88 -7.87 1.63 -8.97
C TYR A 88 -7.60 0.15 -8.68
N TYR A 89 -6.42 -0.18 -8.20
CA TYR A 89 -6.05 -1.50 -7.75
C TYR A 89 -4.83 -1.42 -6.86
N GLU A 90 -4.95 -1.92 -5.66
CA GLU A 90 -3.86 -2.02 -4.70
C GLU A 90 -4.08 -3.28 -3.87
N PRO A 91 -3.22 -4.31 -3.93
CA PRO A 91 -3.44 -5.57 -3.19
C PRO A 91 -3.63 -5.37 -1.69
N TRP A 92 -2.83 -4.49 -1.08
CA TRP A 92 -3.00 -4.06 0.30
C TRP A 92 -3.15 -2.54 0.37
N GLY A 93 -2.13 -1.78 0.06
CA GLY A 93 -2.06 -0.32 0.21
C GLY A 93 -1.21 0.07 1.40
N TYR A 94 0.12 0.01 1.23
CA TYR A 94 1.04 0.45 2.27
C TYR A 94 0.98 1.95 2.48
N THR A 95 0.84 2.74 1.42
CA THR A 95 0.79 4.21 1.51
C THR A 95 -0.34 4.75 2.39
N PRO A 96 -1.60 4.30 2.27
CA PRO A 96 -2.63 4.71 3.22
C PRO A 96 -2.40 4.18 4.64
N LEU A 97 -1.86 2.97 4.81
CA LEU A 97 -1.51 2.44 6.13
C LEU A 97 -0.40 3.25 6.79
N GLU A 98 0.66 3.59 6.05
CA GLU A 98 1.75 4.45 6.52
C GLU A 98 1.23 5.83 6.92
N SER A 99 0.34 6.41 6.14
CA SER A 99 -0.28 7.71 6.45
C SER A 99 -1.01 7.68 7.79
N VAL A 100 -1.87 6.72 8.03
CA VAL A 100 -2.57 6.61 9.32
C VAL A 100 -1.63 6.28 10.48
N ALA A 101 -0.53 5.54 10.22
CA ALA A 101 0.49 5.28 11.23
C ALA A 101 1.24 6.56 11.66
N PHE A 102 1.30 7.57 10.79
CA PHE A 102 1.77 8.92 11.12
C PHE A 102 0.65 9.83 11.62
N SER A 103 -0.47 9.28 12.04
CA SER A 103 -1.65 10.01 12.54
C SER A 103 -2.28 10.94 11.50
N ILE A 104 -2.19 10.65 10.20
CA ILE A 104 -2.73 11.52 9.17
C ILE A 104 -4.04 10.93 8.65
N PRO A 105 -5.15 11.68 8.75
CA PRO A 105 -6.42 11.29 8.15
C PRO A 105 -6.26 10.96 6.67
N THR A 106 -6.89 9.90 6.22
CA THR A 106 -6.58 9.31 4.92
C THR A 106 -7.85 8.98 4.15
N VAL A 107 -7.87 9.33 2.87
CA VAL A 107 -8.90 8.90 1.92
C VAL A 107 -8.35 7.77 1.06
N THR A 108 -9.06 6.65 1.00
CA THR A 108 -8.71 5.49 0.15
C THR A 108 -9.96 4.94 -0.53
N THR A 109 -9.83 3.83 -1.26
CA THR A 109 -10.96 3.23 -1.99
C THR A 109 -11.16 1.76 -1.64
N THR A 110 -12.33 1.22 -2.00
CA THR A 110 -12.61 -0.22 -1.88
C THR A 110 -11.84 -1.09 -2.87
N LEU A 111 -11.04 -0.51 -3.77
CA LEU A 111 -10.13 -1.26 -4.65
C LEU A 111 -8.71 -1.41 -4.05
N ALA A 112 -8.49 -0.89 -2.84
CA ALA A 112 -7.32 -1.16 -2.02
C ALA A 112 -7.68 -2.14 -0.91
N GLY A 113 -6.86 -3.15 -0.67
CA GLY A 113 -7.05 -4.15 0.40
C GLY A 113 -7.17 -3.51 1.78
N PHE A 114 -6.35 -2.49 2.07
CA PHE A 114 -6.43 -1.69 3.29
C PHE A 114 -7.80 -1.01 3.41
N GLY A 115 -8.32 -0.42 2.34
CA GLY A 115 -9.64 0.21 2.35
C GLY A 115 -10.75 -0.80 2.66
N ILE A 116 -10.74 -1.97 2.00
CA ILE A 116 -11.70 -3.05 2.30
C ILE A 116 -11.59 -3.53 3.77
N TRP A 117 -10.37 -3.59 4.29
CA TRP A 117 -10.12 -4.01 5.65
C TRP A 117 -10.63 -2.98 6.66
N VAL A 118 -10.38 -1.68 6.44
CA VAL A 118 -10.88 -0.58 7.28
C VAL A 118 -12.40 -0.51 7.25
N ASP A 119 -13.02 -0.65 6.09
CA ASP A 119 -14.49 -0.59 5.92
C ASP A 119 -15.24 -1.65 6.77
N LYS A 120 -14.53 -2.71 7.17
CA LYS A 120 -15.04 -3.74 8.09
C LYS A 120 -14.87 -3.40 9.58
N GLN A 121 -14.12 -2.36 9.90
CA GLN A 121 -13.96 -1.90 11.28
C GLN A 121 -15.20 -1.12 11.71
N ARG A 122 -15.53 -1.14 13.01
CA ARG A 122 -16.72 -0.46 13.53
C ARG A 122 -16.57 1.06 13.58
N GLU A 123 -15.35 1.52 13.82
CA GLU A 123 -15.02 2.93 13.99
C GLU A 123 -13.76 3.23 13.20
N HIS A 124 -13.85 4.15 12.25
CA HIS A 124 -12.73 4.54 11.39
C HIS A 124 -12.81 6.01 10.95
N ALA A 125 -13.14 6.91 11.88
CA ALA A 125 -13.32 8.34 11.60
C ALA A 125 -12.08 8.99 10.93
N GLY A 126 -10.88 8.46 11.17
CA GLY A 126 -9.64 8.92 10.54
C GLY A 126 -9.40 8.38 9.11
N VAL A 127 -10.29 7.53 8.57
CA VAL A 127 -10.16 7.00 7.20
C VAL A 127 -11.49 7.06 6.48
N GLU A 128 -11.54 7.80 5.38
CA GLU A 128 -12.68 7.78 4.46
C GLU A 128 -12.43 6.71 3.39
N VAL A 129 -13.26 5.67 3.35
CA VAL A 129 -13.19 4.61 2.35
C VAL A 129 -14.26 4.85 1.29
N ILE A 130 -13.83 5.21 0.10
CA ILE A 130 -14.74 5.52 -1.01
C ILE A 130 -14.98 4.25 -1.82
N ARG A 131 -16.25 3.90 -2.00
CA ARG A 131 -16.62 2.82 -2.91
C ARG A 131 -16.23 3.17 -4.34
N ARG A 132 -15.40 2.35 -4.96
CA ARG A 132 -14.93 2.51 -6.32
C ARG A 132 -15.16 1.24 -7.13
N ASP A 133 -15.54 1.42 -8.39
CA ASP A 133 -15.61 0.40 -9.43
C ASP A 133 -15.16 1.00 -10.77
N ASP A 134 -15.22 0.23 -11.86
CA ASP A 134 -14.72 0.65 -13.17
C ASP A 134 -15.58 1.75 -13.84
N TYR A 135 -16.72 2.12 -13.28
CA TYR A 135 -17.72 2.97 -13.93
C TYR A 135 -18.12 4.20 -13.12
N ASN A 136 -17.68 4.34 -11.88
CA ASN A 136 -18.16 5.38 -10.96
C ASN A 136 -17.16 6.52 -10.70
N ASP A 137 -16.22 6.78 -11.60
CA ASP A 137 -15.18 7.82 -11.42
C ASP A 137 -15.74 9.18 -10.99
N LYS A 138 -16.86 9.64 -11.58
CA LYS A 138 -17.47 10.94 -11.22
C LYS A 138 -18.01 10.96 -9.78
N GLU A 139 -18.52 9.85 -9.30
CA GLU A 139 -18.99 9.73 -7.92
C GLU A 139 -17.80 9.75 -6.95
N VAL A 140 -16.71 9.06 -7.32
CA VAL A 140 -15.46 9.06 -6.55
C VAL A 140 -14.86 10.46 -6.47
N GLU A 141 -14.78 11.18 -7.60
CA GLU A 141 -14.32 12.58 -7.64
C GLU A 141 -15.16 13.48 -6.74
N ALA A 142 -16.49 13.38 -6.84
CA ALA A 142 -17.40 14.16 -6.02
C ALA A 142 -17.24 13.84 -4.52
N LYS A 143 -17.04 12.57 -4.18
CA LYS A 143 -16.86 12.13 -2.79
C LYS A 143 -15.53 12.59 -2.22
N ILE A 144 -14.44 12.54 -3.00
CA ILE A 144 -13.13 13.11 -2.60
C ILE A 144 -13.30 14.61 -2.32
N ALA A 145 -13.91 15.35 -3.25
CA ALA A 145 -14.11 16.79 -3.10
C ALA A 145 -14.94 17.14 -1.85
N ASP A 146 -16.03 16.41 -1.60
CA ASP A 146 -16.87 16.58 -0.41
C ASP A 146 -16.08 16.29 0.88
N THR A 147 -15.30 15.22 0.89
CA THR A 147 -14.47 14.84 2.06
C THR A 147 -13.43 15.90 2.36
N LEU A 148 -12.71 16.40 1.35
CA LEU A 148 -11.73 17.46 1.52
C LEU A 148 -12.39 18.78 1.99
N LEU A 149 -13.56 19.12 1.44
CA LEU A 149 -14.31 20.29 1.88
C LEU A 149 -14.75 20.15 3.34
N ARG A 150 -15.36 19.03 3.71
CA ARG A 150 -15.77 18.77 5.10
C ARG A 150 -14.58 18.86 6.06
N PHE A 151 -13.45 18.24 5.71
CA PHE A 151 -12.24 18.29 6.52
C PHE A 151 -11.73 19.73 6.69
N SER A 152 -11.72 20.53 5.63
CA SER A 152 -11.27 21.93 5.68
C SER A 152 -12.14 22.86 6.54
N LEU A 153 -13.34 22.43 6.91
CA LEU A 153 -14.28 23.17 7.76
C LEU A 153 -14.27 22.70 9.22
N LEU A 154 -13.49 21.68 9.56
CA LEU A 154 -13.36 21.20 10.93
C LEU A 154 -12.64 22.25 11.80
N ASP A 155 -13.05 22.33 13.05
CA ASP A 155 -12.27 23.04 14.06
C ASP A 155 -11.08 22.18 14.56
N GLU A 156 -10.18 22.79 15.28
CA GLU A 156 -8.97 22.13 15.80
C GLU A 156 -9.26 20.86 16.62
N LYS A 157 -10.33 20.89 17.41
CA LYS A 157 -10.73 19.73 18.20
C LYS A 157 -11.07 18.52 17.32
N HIS A 158 -11.92 18.72 16.33
CA HIS A 158 -12.36 17.65 15.42
C HIS A 158 -11.21 17.20 14.50
N VAL A 159 -10.32 18.09 14.09
CA VAL A 159 -9.10 17.72 13.38
C VAL A 159 -8.25 16.78 14.24
N ASN A 160 -8.01 17.10 15.50
CA ASN A 160 -7.26 16.26 16.43
C ASN A 160 -7.93 14.90 16.67
N GLU A 161 -9.26 14.86 16.73
CA GLU A 161 -10.01 13.60 16.80
C GLU A 161 -9.80 12.73 15.57
N GLN A 162 -9.78 13.31 14.38
CA GLN A 162 -9.48 12.59 13.13
C GLN A 162 -8.04 12.03 13.13
N HIS A 163 -7.06 12.81 13.56
CA HIS A 163 -5.66 12.38 13.70
C HIS A 163 -5.53 11.23 14.70
N THR A 164 -6.19 11.31 15.84
CA THR A 164 -6.20 10.25 16.86
C THR A 164 -6.81 8.98 16.31
N SER A 165 -7.98 9.06 15.67
CA SER A 165 -8.65 7.92 15.08
C SER A 165 -7.82 7.26 13.97
N ALA A 166 -7.13 8.04 13.13
CA ALA A 166 -6.23 7.52 12.12
C ALA A 166 -5.10 6.66 12.75
N TYR A 167 -4.49 7.17 13.80
CA TYR A 167 -3.45 6.42 14.53
C TYR A 167 -3.98 5.14 15.17
N GLU A 168 -5.15 5.19 15.81
CA GLU A 168 -5.77 4.03 16.45
C GLU A 168 -6.05 2.90 15.45
N ILE A 169 -6.50 3.24 14.22
CA ILE A 169 -6.64 2.26 13.15
C ILE A 169 -5.31 1.59 12.82
N SER A 170 -4.23 2.35 12.75
CA SER A 170 -2.90 1.78 12.43
C SER A 170 -2.46 0.73 13.44
N LEU A 171 -2.79 0.91 14.71
CA LEU A 171 -2.45 -0.06 15.76
C LEU A 171 -3.15 -1.41 15.55
N THR A 172 -4.36 -1.41 14.99
CA THR A 172 -5.09 -2.66 14.71
C THR A 172 -4.52 -3.42 13.49
N ALA A 173 -3.70 -2.76 12.67
CA ALA A 173 -3.01 -3.36 11.54
C ALA A 173 -1.60 -3.91 11.87
N LEU A 174 -1.21 -3.91 13.15
CA LEU A 174 0.05 -4.50 13.57
C LEU A 174 0.07 -6.01 13.35
N TRP A 175 1.25 -6.55 13.07
CA TRP A 175 1.44 -7.98 12.80
C TRP A 175 0.94 -8.89 13.92
N GLU A 176 0.98 -8.46 15.16
CA GLU A 176 0.43 -9.20 16.30
C GLU A 176 -1.08 -9.48 16.17
N HIS A 177 -1.82 -8.59 15.49
CA HIS A 177 -3.25 -8.77 15.22
C HIS A 177 -3.51 -9.50 13.90
N LEU A 178 -2.75 -9.20 12.86
CA LEU A 178 -2.95 -9.77 11.53
C LEU A 178 -2.41 -11.20 11.41
N PHE A 179 -1.41 -11.58 12.22
CA PHE A 179 -0.76 -12.88 12.12
C PHE A 179 -1.69 -14.05 12.41
N ALA A 180 -2.67 -13.88 13.30
CA ALA A 180 -3.66 -14.90 13.58
C ALA A 180 -4.45 -15.34 12.33
N ALA A 181 -4.76 -14.41 11.43
CA ALA A 181 -5.42 -14.73 10.16
C ALA A 181 -4.50 -15.54 9.22
N TYR A 182 -3.20 -15.27 9.24
CA TYR A 182 -2.22 -16.07 8.50
C TYR A 182 -2.10 -17.49 9.05
N GLU A 183 -2.07 -17.67 10.38
CA GLU A 183 -2.04 -18.99 11.00
C GLU A 183 -3.26 -19.82 10.63
N GLN A 184 -4.44 -19.19 10.63
CA GLN A 184 -5.67 -19.84 10.19
C GLN A 184 -5.59 -20.24 8.71
N ALA A 185 -5.19 -19.31 7.82
CA ALA A 185 -5.07 -19.58 6.39
C ALA A 185 -4.05 -20.69 6.10
N TYR A 186 -2.94 -20.73 6.81
CA TYR A 186 -1.95 -21.81 6.71
C TYR A 186 -2.53 -23.15 7.17
N SER A 187 -3.26 -23.17 8.27
CA SER A 187 -3.92 -24.39 8.77
C SER A 187 -4.93 -24.94 7.75
N GLU A 188 -5.77 -24.09 7.19
CA GLU A 188 -6.74 -24.46 6.17
C GLU A 188 -6.07 -24.95 4.88
N ALA A 189 -4.99 -24.30 4.46
CA ALA A 189 -4.21 -24.71 3.29
C ALA A 189 -3.59 -26.12 3.49
N VAL A 190 -3.05 -26.38 4.69
CA VAL A 190 -2.51 -27.69 5.10
C VAL A 190 -3.60 -28.75 5.06
N GLU A 191 -4.73 -28.53 5.70
CA GLU A 191 -5.85 -29.48 5.72
C GLU A 191 -6.37 -29.77 4.30
N SER A 192 -6.55 -28.73 3.50
CA SER A 192 -6.97 -28.87 2.10
C SER A 192 -5.98 -29.65 1.26
N SER A 193 -4.67 -29.49 1.51
CA SER A 193 -3.61 -30.23 0.85
C SER A 193 -3.67 -31.73 1.23
N ILE A 194 -3.84 -32.06 2.52
CA ILE A 194 -3.97 -33.40 3.02
C ILE A 194 -5.18 -34.12 2.37
N VAL A 195 -6.34 -33.45 2.33
CA VAL A 195 -7.56 -34.00 1.73
C VAL A 195 -7.35 -34.30 0.24
N ARG A 196 -6.80 -33.35 -0.53
CA ARG A 196 -6.54 -33.56 -1.96
C ARG A 196 -5.57 -34.70 -2.20
N THR A 197 -4.57 -34.84 -1.37
CA THR A 197 -3.53 -35.82 -1.51
C THR A 197 -4.02 -37.21 -1.15
N ASN A 198 -4.78 -37.36 -0.08
CA ASN A 198 -5.41 -38.61 0.28
C ASN A 198 -6.38 -39.09 -0.82
N ARG A 199 -7.10 -38.16 -1.45
CA ARG A 199 -7.98 -38.49 -2.57
C ARG A 199 -7.20 -39.00 -3.79
N ALA A 200 -6.12 -38.32 -4.18
CA ALA A 200 -5.26 -38.75 -5.29
C ALA A 200 -4.64 -40.14 -5.07
N VAL A 201 -4.32 -40.49 -3.82
CA VAL A 201 -3.81 -41.80 -3.48
C VAL A 201 -4.90 -42.89 -3.55
N LEU A 202 -6.10 -42.60 -3.05
CA LEU A 202 -7.24 -43.51 -3.07
C LEU A 202 -7.75 -43.77 -4.50
N ASP A 203 -7.66 -42.79 -5.37
CA ASP A 203 -8.09 -42.87 -6.77
C ASP A 203 -7.06 -43.59 -7.67
N GLY A 204 -6.00 -44.19 -7.11
CA GLY A 204 -5.00 -44.97 -7.85
C GLY A 204 -4.13 -44.12 -8.78
N GLY A 205 -3.79 -42.92 -8.35
CA GLY A 205 -3.04 -41.95 -9.14
C GLY A 205 -1.72 -42.47 -9.72
N THR A 206 -1.26 -41.79 -10.76
CA THR A 206 0.01 -42.10 -11.45
C THR A 206 1.19 -42.00 -10.51
N LYS A 207 2.33 -42.63 -10.89
CA LYS A 207 3.56 -42.57 -10.12
C LYS A 207 4.01 -41.13 -9.80
N THR A 208 3.73 -40.21 -10.74
CA THR A 208 3.99 -38.77 -10.55
C THR A 208 3.10 -38.16 -9.47
N GLU A 209 1.83 -38.53 -9.40
CA GLU A 209 0.89 -38.06 -8.38
C GLU A 209 1.25 -38.64 -6.99
N GLN A 210 1.66 -39.89 -6.93
CA GLN A 210 2.19 -40.54 -5.70
C GLN A 210 3.47 -39.87 -5.21
N ILE A 211 4.37 -39.49 -6.12
CA ILE A 211 5.61 -38.75 -5.78
C ILE A 211 5.23 -37.34 -5.30
N ASN A 212 4.29 -36.65 -5.94
CA ASN A 212 3.80 -35.35 -5.50
C ASN A 212 3.10 -35.43 -4.15
N PHE A 213 2.42 -36.54 -3.85
CA PHE A 213 1.86 -36.82 -2.54
C PHE A 213 2.95 -36.88 -1.45
N VAL A 214 3.96 -37.71 -1.62
CA VAL A 214 5.04 -37.80 -0.64
C VAL A 214 5.74 -36.46 -0.44
N ARG A 215 5.92 -35.69 -1.51
CA ARG A 215 6.46 -34.31 -1.45
C ARG A 215 5.61 -33.36 -0.67
N GLN A 216 4.28 -33.38 -0.89
CA GLN A 216 3.34 -32.54 -0.15
C GLN A 216 3.27 -32.92 1.32
N GLN A 217 3.37 -34.23 1.65
CA GLN A 217 3.45 -34.70 3.04
C GLN A 217 4.71 -34.18 3.75
N LEU A 218 5.85 -34.17 3.07
CA LEU A 218 7.12 -33.68 3.63
C LEU A 218 7.04 -32.14 3.89
N PHE A 219 6.26 -31.42 3.07
CA PHE A 219 6.09 -29.98 3.21
C PHE A 219 5.06 -29.59 4.26
N VAL A 220 4.09 -30.44 4.49
CA VAL A 220 2.84 -30.15 5.22
C VAL A 220 2.77 -30.94 6.53
N GLU A 221 3.76 -31.80 6.83
CA GLU A 221 3.74 -32.46 8.12
C GLU A 221 3.80 -31.42 9.26
N LYS A 222 2.68 -31.33 9.99
CA LYS A 222 2.53 -30.50 11.18
C LYS A 222 3.74 -30.53 12.14
N PRO A 223 4.46 -31.68 12.30
CA PRO A 223 5.71 -31.74 13.06
C PRO A 223 6.86 -30.95 12.46
N VAL A 224 6.96 -30.84 11.13
CA VAL A 224 8.04 -30.07 10.47
C VAL A 224 7.74 -28.58 10.63
N TRP A 225 6.51 -28.16 10.37
CA TRP A 225 6.06 -26.79 10.57
C TRP A 225 6.18 -26.35 12.03
N ASN A 226 5.69 -27.14 12.97
CA ASN A 226 5.80 -26.84 14.39
C ASN A 226 7.26 -26.77 14.86
N ARG A 227 8.16 -27.62 14.34
CA ARG A 227 9.59 -27.51 14.61
C ARG A 227 10.20 -26.24 14.06
N MET A 228 9.79 -25.81 12.86
CA MET A 228 10.24 -24.55 12.26
C MET A 228 9.75 -23.33 13.04
N MET A 229 8.53 -23.37 13.58
CA MET A 229 7.93 -22.25 14.31
C MET A 229 8.32 -22.18 15.79
N VAL A 230 8.64 -23.32 16.42
CA VAL A 230 8.95 -23.41 17.85
C VAL A 230 10.47 -23.39 18.11
N ASP A 231 11.28 -23.79 17.14
CA ASP A 231 12.74 -23.75 17.29
C ASP A 231 13.25 -22.30 17.21
N LYS A 232 13.66 -21.74 18.35
CA LYS A 232 14.17 -20.37 18.48
C LYS A 232 15.54 -20.14 17.83
N THR A 233 16.16 -21.16 17.25
CA THR A 233 17.46 -21.05 16.58
C THR A 233 17.31 -20.75 15.10
N LEU A 234 17.30 -19.47 14.74
CA LEU A 234 17.19 -18.96 13.36
C LEU A 234 18.10 -19.66 12.33
N PRO A 235 19.39 -19.98 12.64
CA PRO A 235 20.26 -20.67 11.70
C PRO A 235 19.76 -22.08 11.30
N LYS A 236 19.22 -22.84 12.26
CA LYS A 236 18.65 -24.18 11.97
C LYS A 236 17.37 -24.12 11.15
N ARG A 237 16.57 -23.06 11.34
CA ARG A 237 15.37 -22.80 10.53
C ARG A 237 15.72 -22.48 9.08
N LEU A 238 16.70 -21.61 8.88
CA LEU A 238 17.17 -21.24 7.55
C LEU A 238 17.75 -22.47 6.82
N HIS A 239 18.54 -23.30 7.50
CA HIS A 239 19.09 -24.52 6.91
C HIS A 239 18.00 -25.51 6.54
N ALA A 240 17.01 -25.73 7.41
CA ALA A 240 15.87 -26.59 7.10
C ALA A 240 15.03 -26.05 5.93
N LEU A 241 14.86 -24.73 5.80
CA LEU A 241 14.20 -24.10 4.67
C LEU A 241 15.01 -24.21 3.38
N GLU A 242 16.32 -24.07 3.44
CA GLU A 242 17.21 -24.28 2.29
C GLU A 242 17.20 -25.72 1.81
N GLU A 243 17.23 -26.69 2.72
CA GLU A 243 17.20 -28.11 2.41
C GLU A 243 15.84 -28.52 1.80
N LEU A 244 14.74 -28.02 2.37
CA LEU A 244 13.40 -28.19 1.82
C LEU A 244 13.25 -27.51 0.44
N SER A 245 13.76 -26.31 0.28
CA SER A 245 13.75 -25.55 -0.97
C SER A 245 14.57 -26.26 -2.06
N ARG A 246 15.77 -26.75 -1.73
CA ARG A 246 16.59 -27.55 -2.63
C ARG A 246 15.89 -28.84 -3.06
N ASN A 247 15.34 -29.59 -2.13
CA ASN A 247 14.64 -30.85 -2.43
C ASN A 247 13.41 -30.57 -3.32
N LEU A 248 12.68 -29.51 -3.12
CA LEU A 248 11.57 -29.11 -3.97
C LEU A 248 12.02 -28.69 -5.36
N TRP A 249 13.06 -27.88 -5.44
CA TRP A 249 13.57 -27.38 -6.70
C TRP A 249 14.06 -28.52 -7.59
N TRP A 250 14.81 -29.48 -7.04
CA TRP A 250 15.23 -30.69 -7.73
C TRP A 250 14.07 -31.56 -8.19
N CYS A 251 13.02 -31.57 -7.41
CA CYS A 251 11.84 -32.34 -7.74
C CYS A 251 11.00 -31.74 -8.87
N TRP A 252 10.99 -30.40 -9.01
CA TRP A 252 10.25 -29.69 -10.05
C TRP A 252 11.05 -29.53 -11.36
N ASN A 253 12.38 -29.59 -11.27
CA ASN A 253 13.28 -29.42 -12.40
C ASN A 253 14.35 -30.55 -12.40
N PRO A 254 13.97 -31.79 -12.71
CA PRO A 254 14.91 -32.92 -12.67
C PRO A 254 16.09 -32.74 -13.62
N GLY A 255 15.98 -31.97 -14.68
CA GLY A 255 17.09 -31.65 -15.59
C GLY A 255 18.01 -30.53 -15.13
N ALA A 256 17.70 -29.83 -14.04
CA ALA A 256 18.53 -28.75 -13.53
C ALA A 256 19.58 -29.22 -12.53
N ARG A 257 19.55 -30.51 -12.15
CA ARG A 257 20.52 -31.12 -11.27
C ARG A 257 21.94 -31.04 -11.83
N ASP A 258 22.05 -31.28 -13.14
CA ASP A 258 23.33 -31.30 -13.86
C ASP A 258 23.97 -29.92 -14.08
N LEU A 259 23.26 -28.84 -13.69
CA LEU A 259 23.75 -27.45 -13.80
C LEU A 259 24.48 -26.97 -12.54
N PHE A 260 24.43 -27.73 -11.46
CA PHE A 260 24.98 -27.34 -10.15
C PHE A 260 25.91 -28.40 -9.52
N GLU A 261 26.15 -29.56 -10.20
CA GLU A 261 27.26 -30.48 -9.96
C GLU A 261 28.42 -30.13 -10.91
#